data_78df769f4f078537272d47c3d4353373
#
_entry.id   78df769f4f078537272d47c3d4353373
#
_cell.length_a   1.000
_cell.length_b   1.000
_cell.length_c   1.000
_cell.angle_alpha   90.00
_cell.angle_beta   90.00
_cell.angle_gamma   90.00
#
_symmetry.space_group_name_H-M   'P 1'
#
loop_
_entity.id
_entity.type
_entity.pdbx_description
1 polymer ?
#
loop_
_entity_poly.entity_id
_entity_poly.type
_entity_poly.pdbx_seq_one_letter_code
_entity_poly.pdbx_strand_id
1 'polypeptide(L)'
;LSTRLEGLGLVVDTCSDATELSGYPASPRVVVWDLGLPRASAARVPAAVRAAPIHLRISPLGNAIPDIESHPASSIAESDLLQALLNAGYCLPDDSECAAIPSVLHGLVDGDSAVVAELIDSLTDTGLADLAAYRVRCADQDWTGAGTLAHRIKGTARLAGCASLTQLCEHVEAVTRNGDGAQVERLNTLFEPSLQRLCDQLHRLQQAR
;
A
#
# COMPACT_ATOMS: atom_id res chain seq x y z
N LEU A 1 16.39 5.45 5.65
CA LEU A 1 15.43 5.11 4.60
C LEU A 1 14.36 4.15 5.13
N SER A 2 14.75 3.01 5.75
CA SER A 2 13.81 2.01 6.30
C SER A 2 12.75 2.64 7.18
N THR A 3 13.14 3.42 8.17
CA THR A 3 12.21 4.11 9.09
C THR A 3 11.19 5.00 8.37
N ARG A 4 11.59 5.59 7.23
CA ARG A 4 10.67 6.43 6.42
C ARG A 4 9.66 5.59 5.64
N LEU A 5 10.09 4.45 5.08
CA LEU A 5 9.21 3.51 4.40
C LEU A 5 8.24 2.86 5.39
N GLU A 6 8.73 2.49 6.58
CA GLU A 6 7.89 2.01 7.68
C GLU A 6 6.88 3.06 8.14
N GLY A 7 7.30 4.35 8.15
CA GLY A 7 6.42 5.49 8.42
C GLY A 7 5.29 5.67 7.38
N LEU A 8 5.43 5.08 6.20
CA LEU A 8 4.38 4.99 5.17
C LEU A 8 3.54 3.71 5.26
N GLY A 9 3.72 2.90 6.30
CA GLY A 9 3.00 1.64 6.48
C GLY A 9 3.54 0.47 5.65
N LEU A 10 4.75 0.61 5.09
CA LEU A 10 5.40 -0.46 4.33
C LEU A 10 6.14 -1.40 5.28
N VAL A 11 6.05 -2.70 5.02
CA VAL A 11 6.93 -3.70 5.67
C VAL A 11 8.26 -3.68 4.93
N VAL A 12 9.33 -3.36 5.66
CA VAL A 12 10.64 -3.13 5.07
C VAL A 12 11.64 -4.16 5.57
N ASP A 13 12.21 -4.88 4.62
CA ASP A 13 13.36 -5.75 4.85
C ASP A 13 14.60 -5.12 4.22
N THR A 14 15.71 -5.08 4.96
CA THR A 14 16.96 -4.50 4.51
C THR A 14 18.01 -5.58 4.34
N CYS A 15 18.72 -5.51 3.22
CA CYS A 15 19.88 -6.36 2.94
C CYS A 15 21.10 -5.49 2.67
N SER A 16 22.20 -5.78 3.34
CA SER A 16 23.49 -5.10 3.12
C SER A 16 24.33 -5.76 2.02
N ASP A 17 24.05 -7.02 1.71
CA ASP A 17 24.75 -7.80 0.68
C ASP A 17 23.76 -8.61 -0.16
N ALA A 18 24.09 -8.78 -1.45
CA ALA A 18 23.31 -9.61 -2.38
C ALA A 18 23.27 -11.10 -2.00
N THR A 19 24.21 -11.58 -1.17
CA THR A 19 24.22 -12.96 -0.67
C THR A 19 23.09 -13.21 0.34
N GLU A 20 22.70 -12.20 1.10
CA GLU A 20 21.56 -12.26 2.04
C GLU A 20 20.23 -12.43 1.29
N LEU A 21 20.15 -11.92 0.07
CA LEU A 21 18.95 -12.03 -0.77
C LEU A 21 18.67 -13.48 -1.23
N SER A 22 19.67 -14.36 -1.24
CA SER A 22 19.52 -15.75 -1.74
C SER A 22 18.61 -16.62 -0.87
N GLY A 23 18.37 -16.24 0.39
CA GLY A 23 17.46 -16.90 1.33
C GLY A 23 16.09 -16.24 1.47
N TYR A 24 15.78 -15.24 0.67
CA TYR A 24 14.55 -14.45 0.83
C TYR A 24 13.31 -15.24 0.40
N PRO A 25 12.34 -15.50 1.29
CA PRO A 25 11.23 -16.42 1.02
C PRO A 25 10.11 -15.80 0.19
N ALA A 26 10.10 -14.47 0.02
CA ALA A 26 8.99 -13.75 -0.61
C ALA A 26 9.44 -12.98 -1.85
N SER A 27 8.53 -12.79 -2.80
CA SER A 27 8.72 -11.87 -3.92
C SER A 27 8.38 -10.46 -3.45
N PRO A 28 9.35 -9.54 -3.34
CA PRO A 28 9.07 -8.17 -2.92
C PRO A 28 8.25 -7.45 -3.99
N ARG A 29 7.35 -6.57 -3.56
CA ARG A 29 6.57 -5.71 -4.47
C ARG A 29 7.38 -4.50 -4.93
N VAL A 30 8.26 -4.03 -4.06
CA VAL A 30 9.13 -2.87 -4.29
C VAL A 30 10.55 -3.24 -3.91
N VAL A 31 11.49 -2.91 -4.76
CA VAL A 31 12.93 -3.03 -4.46
C VAL A 31 13.54 -1.63 -4.52
N VAL A 32 14.15 -1.23 -3.42
CA VAL A 32 14.85 0.04 -3.33
C VAL A 32 16.35 -0.20 -3.32
N TRP A 33 17.05 0.30 -4.32
CA TRP A 33 18.49 0.18 -4.48
C TRP A 33 19.19 1.42 -3.95
N ASP A 34 19.97 1.28 -2.89
CA ASP A 34 20.87 2.33 -2.44
C ASP A 34 22.18 2.28 -3.26
N LEU A 35 22.35 3.24 -4.14
CA LEU A 35 23.54 3.32 -5.02
C LEU A 35 24.78 3.85 -4.29
N GLY A 36 24.67 4.26 -3.04
CA GLY A 36 25.79 4.60 -2.16
C GLY A 36 26.55 3.38 -1.65
N LEU A 37 25.95 2.19 -1.74
CA LEU A 37 26.60 0.94 -1.36
C LEU A 37 27.42 0.35 -2.52
N PRO A 38 28.50 -0.42 -2.23
CA PRO A 38 29.29 -1.11 -3.25
C PRO A 38 28.35 -1.95 -4.14
N ARG A 39 28.47 -1.80 -5.45
CA ARG A 39 27.62 -2.50 -6.41
C ARG A 39 27.68 -4.01 -6.18
N ALA A 40 26.59 -4.58 -5.69
CA ALA A 40 26.39 -6.01 -5.81
C ALA A 40 26.42 -6.39 -7.28
N SER A 41 27.18 -7.43 -7.65
CA SER A 41 27.19 -7.92 -9.03
C SER A 41 25.75 -8.31 -9.42
N ALA A 42 25.21 -7.69 -10.47
CA ALA A 42 23.85 -7.93 -10.95
C ALA A 42 23.59 -9.43 -11.22
N ALA A 43 24.63 -10.21 -11.42
CA ALA A 43 24.57 -11.66 -11.62
C ALA A 43 24.14 -12.46 -10.36
N ARG A 44 24.20 -11.86 -9.17
CA ARG A 44 23.86 -12.52 -7.90
C ARG A 44 22.46 -12.17 -7.35
N VAL A 45 21.75 -11.26 -8.00
CA VAL A 45 20.40 -10.88 -7.55
C VAL A 45 19.41 -12.00 -7.87
N PRO A 46 18.68 -12.53 -6.88
CA PRO A 46 17.69 -13.60 -7.09
C PRO A 46 16.63 -13.22 -8.12
N ALA A 47 16.10 -14.22 -8.83
CA ALA A 47 15.08 -14.02 -9.86
C ALA A 47 13.82 -13.34 -9.27
N ALA A 48 13.40 -13.72 -8.06
CA ALA A 48 12.25 -13.13 -7.37
C ALA A 48 12.43 -11.61 -7.13
N VAL A 49 13.62 -11.18 -6.73
CA VAL A 49 13.94 -9.76 -6.51
C VAL A 49 14.00 -9.01 -7.85
N ARG A 50 14.55 -9.64 -8.91
CA ARG A 50 14.55 -9.04 -10.27
C ARG A 50 13.18 -8.93 -10.89
N ALA A 51 12.26 -9.81 -10.52
CA ALA A 51 10.90 -9.83 -11.00
C ALA A 51 9.95 -8.89 -10.23
N ALA A 52 10.44 -8.18 -9.21
CA ALA A 52 9.64 -7.19 -8.50
C ALA A 52 9.06 -6.16 -9.49
N PRO A 53 7.77 -5.82 -9.37
CA PRO A 53 7.13 -4.91 -10.32
C PRO A 53 7.67 -3.48 -10.23
N ILE A 54 8.21 -3.08 -9.09
CA ILE A 54 8.70 -1.71 -8.85
C ILE A 54 10.14 -1.74 -8.40
N HIS A 55 10.99 -1.01 -9.11
CA HIS A 55 12.38 -0.79 -8.75
C HIS A 55 12.65 0.71 -8.61
N LEU A 56 13.00 1.15 -7.41
CA LEU A 56 13.48 2.50 -7.14
C LEU A 56 14.99 2.48 -6.95
N ARG A 57 15.68 3.50 -7.46
CA ARG A 57 17.12 3.68 -7.26
C ARG A 57 17.36 4.99 -6.55
N ILE A 58 18.10 4.94 -5.46
CA ILE A 58 18.42 6.08 -4.62
C ILE A 58 19.94 6.32 -4.69
N SER A 59 20.34 7.53 -5.09
CA SER A 59 21.74 7.91 -5.17
C SER A 59 22.11 8.90 -4.06
N PRO A 60 23.24 8.72 -3.36
CA PRO A 60 23.68 9.68 -2.35
C PRO A 60 24.18 11.00 -2.94
N LEU A 61 24.45 11.09 -4.25
CA LEU A 61 25.14 12.20 -4.90
C LEU A 61 24.30 12.99 -5.92
N GLY A 62 23.01 12.76 -6.03
CA GLY A 62 22.12 13.58 -6.88
C GLY A 62 22.42 13.59 -8.39
N ASN A 63 23.33 12.74 -8.88
CA ASN A 63 23.62 12.64 -10.31
C ASN A 63 22.54 11.80 -11.01
N ALA A 64 21.74 12.45 -11.85
CA ALA A 64 20.76 11.82 -12.70
C ALA A 64 21.41 10.77 -13.61
N ILE A 65 20.99 9.53 -13.49
CA ILE A 65 21.21 8.53 -14.54
C ILE A 65 19.99 8.69 -15.47
N PRO A 66 20.18 8.99 -16.75
CA PRO A 66 19.06 9.15 -17.67
C PRO A 66 18.35 7.80 -17.79
N ASP A 67 17.09 7.73 -17.53
CA ASP A 67 16.12 6.63 -17.58
C ASP A 67 15.52 6.17 -16.24
N ILE A 68 16.00 6.63 -15.09
CA ILE A 68 15.39 6.29 -13.78
C ILE A 68 15.53 7.52 -12.88
N GLU A 69 14.41 7.98 -12.32
CA GLU A 69 14.43 9.08 -11.33
C GLU A 69 15.34 8.70 -10.14
N SER A 70 16.48 9.38 -10.06
CA SER A 70 17.48 9.18 -9.00
C SER A 70 17.35 10.30 -7.98
N HIS A 71 17.02 9.95 -6.75
CA HIS A 71 16.97 10.90 -5.64
C HIS A 71 18.12 10.65 -4.64
N PRO A 72 18.71 11.68 -4.01
CA PRO A 72 19.75 11.49 -3.01
C PRO A 72 19.21 10.86 -1.73
N ALA A 73 19.76 9.73 -1.31
CA ALA A 73 19.28 8.93 -0.18
C ALA A 73 19.23 9.65 1.17
N SER A 74 20.10 10.64 1.38
CA SER A 74 20.23 11.35 2.65
C SER A 74 19.26 12.53 2.80
N SER A 75 18.61 12.99 1.73
CA SER A 75 17.77 14.20 1.71
C SER A 75 16.35 13.98 1.19
N ILE A 76 15.96 12.75 0.83
CA ILE A 76 14.61 12.50 0.31
C ILE A 76 13.61 12.70 1.43
N ALA A 77 12.69 13.66 1.26
CA ALA A 77 11.55 13.78 2.12
C ALA A 77 10.65 12.55 1.97
N GLU A 78 9.90 12.21 3.02
CA GLU A 78 8.98 11.07 3.01
C GLU A 78 7.90 11.23 1.92
N SER A 79 7.45 12.48 1.69
CA SER A 79 6.54 12.84 0.60
C SER A 79 7.11 12.52 -0.79
N ASP A 80 8.40 12.79 -1.01
CA ASP A 80 9.05 12.55 -2.30
C ASP A 80 9.19 11.06 -2.56
N LEU A 81 9.49 10.29 -1.51
CA LEU A 81 9.57 8.83 -1.59
C LEU A 81 8.21 8.22 -1.91
N LEU A 82 7.15 8.67 -1.23
CA LEU A 82 5.79 8.23 -1.51
C LEU A 82 5.36 8.61 -2.93
N GLN A 83 5.66 9.84 -3.36
CA GLN A 83 5.35 10.28 -4.73
C GLN A 83 6.11 9.44 -5.77
N ALA A 84 7.38 9.10 -5.53
CA ALA A 84 8.14 8.22 -6.40
C ALA A 84 7.54 6.81 -6.48
N LEU A 85 7.07 6.26 -5.35
CA LEU A 85 6.35 4.98 -5.31
C LEU A 85 5.06 5.03 -6.14
N LEU A 86 4.24 6.07 -5.95
CA LEU A 86 2.99 6.25 -6.69
C LEU A 86 3.24 6.43 -8.19
N ASN A 87 4.24 7.22 -8.57
CA ASN A 87 4.64 7.43 -9.97
C ASN A 87 5.15 6.12 -10.61
N ALA A 88 5.81 5.26 -9.82
CA ALA A 88 6.23 3.93 -10.25
C ALA A 88 5.08 2.89 -10.28
N GLY A 89 3.84 3.32 -10.03
CA GLY A 89 2.66 2.46 -10.08
C GLY A 89 2.39 1.69 -8.78
N TYR A 90 2.98 2.12 -7.64
CA TYR A 90 2.62 1.54 -6.35
C TYR A 90 1.18 1.87 -6.00
N CYS A 91 0.37 0.86 -5.78
CA CYS A 91 -1.04 1.01 -5.42
C CYS A 91 -1.48 -0.10 -4.47
N LEU A 92 -2.47 0.20 -3.66
CA LEU A 92 -3.10 -0.70 -2.71
C LEU A 92 -4.63 -0.66 -2.87
N PRO A 93 -5.35 -1.78 -2.75
CA PRO A 93 -4.82 -3.15 -2.88
C PRO A 93 -4.17 -3.35 -4.25
N ASP A 94 -3.24 -4.30 -4.38
CA ASP A 94 -2.61 -4.55 -5.69
C ASP A 94 -3.52 -5.35 -6.63
N ASP A 95 -3.06 -5.56 -7.87
CA ASP A 95 -3.85 -6.27 -8.88
C ASP A 95 -4.14 -7.72 -8.47
N SER A 96 -3.23 -8.38 -7.75
CA SER A 96 -3.42 -9.77 -7.28
C SER A 96 -4.45 -9.83 -6.14
N GLU A 97 -4.41 -8.89 -5.21
CA GLU A 97 -5.42 -8.75 -4.16
C GLU A 97 -6.78 -8.43 -4.77
N CYS A 98 -6.85 -7.47 -5.71
CA CYS A 98 -8.07 -7.13 -6.42
C CYS A 98 -8.67 -8.34 -7.17
N ALA A 99 -7.83 -9.12 -7.85
CA ALA A 99 -8.27 -10.32 -8.57
C ALA A 99 -8.75 -11.44 -7.64
N ALA A 100 -8.24 -11.51 -6.41
CA ALA A 100 -8.61 -12.52 -5.43
C ALA A 100 -9.95 -12.23 -4.72
N ILE A 101 -10.44 -10.99 -4.70
CA ILE A 101 -11.67 -10.60 -3.99
C ILE A 101 -12.85 -11.55 -4.26
N PRO A 102 -13.21 -11.89 -5.51
CA PRO A 102 -14.35 -12.77 -5.74
C PRO A 102 -14.21 -14.14 -5.07
N SER A 103 -13.02 -14.75 -5.16
CA SER A 103 -12.77 -16.06 -4.56
C SER A 103 -12.79 -16.01 -3.02
N VAL A 104 -12.28 -14.92 -2.44
CA VAL A 104 -12.33 -14.70 -1.00
C VAL A 104 -13.77 -14.60 -0.52
N LEU A 105 -14.60 -13.77 -1.19
CA LEU A 105 -16.01 -13.58 -0.82
C LEU A 105 -16.81 -14.87 -1.00
N HIS A 106 -16.59 -15.64 -2.06
CA HIS A 106 -17.19 -16.96 -2.24
C HIS A 106 -16.82 -17.93 -1.12
N GLY A 107 -15.56 -17.90 -0.66
CA GLY A 107 -15.10 -18.74 0.43
C GLY A 107 -15.72 -18.40 1.80
N LEU A 108 -16.16 -17.14 2.01
CA LEU A 108 -16.81 -16.72 3.25
C LEU A 108 -18.24 -17.24 3.41
N VAL A 109 -18.92 -17.57 2.31
CA VAL A 109 -20.35 -17.92 2.28
C VAL A 109 -20.61 -19.26 1.58
N ASP A 110 -19.65 -20.19 1.68
CA ASP A 110 -19.74 -21.56 1.14
C ASP A 110 -20.15 -21.62 -0.35
N GLY A 111 -19.80 -20.55 -1.12
CA GLY A 111 -20.07 -20.49 -2.55
C GLY A 111 -21.49 -20.07 -2.94
N ASP A 112 -22.35 -19.65 -2.01
CA ASP A 112 -23.69 -19.16 -2.33
C ASP A 112 -23.61 -17.83 -3.10
N SER A 113 -23.88 -17.89 -4.40
CA SER A 113 -23.74 -16.73 -5.30
C SER A 113 -24.73 -15.59 -4.97
N ALA A 114 -25.90 -15.89 -4.42
CA ALA A 114 -26.88 -14.86 -4.02
C ALA A 114 -26.35 -14.09 -2.79
N VAL A 115 -25.82 -14.81 -1.81
CA VAL A 115 -25.23 -14.21 -0.60
C VAL A 115 -23.96 -13.45 -0.95
N VAL A 116 -23.11 -13.96 -1.86
CA VAL A 116 -21.94 -13.20 -2.39
C VAL A 116 -22.40 -11.89 -3.01
N ALA A 117 -23.48 -11.91 -3.78
CA ALA A 117 -24.02 -10.72 -4.40
C ALA A 117 -24.43 -9.66 -3.37
N GLU A 118 -25.21 -10.04 -2.36
CA GLU A 118 -25.61 -9.16 -1.27
C GLU A 118 -24.41 -8.62 -0.48
N LEU A 119 -23.39 -9.47 -0.27
CA LEU A 119 -22.17 -9.07 0.42
C LEU A 119 -21.40 -8.01 -0.36
N ILE A 120 -21.23 -8.16 -1.67
CA ILE A 120 -20.57 -7.16 -2.52
C ILE A 120 -21.35 -5.84 -2.49
N ASP A 121 -22.69 -5.87 -2.58
CA ASP A 121 -23.52 -4.66 -2.50
C ASP A 121 -23.30 -3.95 -1.16
N SER A 122 -23.38 -4.68 -0.06
CA SER A 122 -23.17 -4.14 1.29
C SER A 122 -21.75 -3.56 1.49
N LEU A 123 -20.71 -4.26 1.00
CA LEU A 123 -19.34 -3.79 1.10
C LEU A 123 -19.10 -2.54 0.24
N THR A 124 -19.73 -2.46 -0.95
CA THR A 124 -19.65 -1.30 -1.85
C THR A 124 -20.26 -0.07 -1.19
N ASP A 125 -21.50 -0.20 -0.73
CA ASP A 125 -22.23 0.91 -0.11
C ASP A 125 -21.53 1.40 1.17
N THR A 126 -21.09 0.46 2.02
CA THR A 126 -20.35 0.77 3.25
C THR A 126 -19.02 1.44 2.93
N GLY A 127 -18.27 0.91 1.96
CA GLY A 127 -16.96 1.45 1.56
C GLY A 127 -17.06 2.88 1.03
N LEU A 128 -18.05 3.17 0.17
CA LEU A 128 -18.28 4.52 -0.36
C LEU A 128 -18.72 5.50 0.74
N ALA A 129 -19.61 5.07 1.64
CA ALA A 129 -20.04 5.89 2.76
C ALA A 129 -18.87 6.20 3.73
N ASP A 130 -18.03 5.21 4.02
CA ASP A 130 -16.87 5.36 4.89
C ASP A 130 -15.81 6.26 4.26
N LEU A 131 -15.56 6.15 2.96
CA LEU A 131 -14.65 7.05 2.24
C LEU A 131 -15.13 8.49 2.30
N ALA A 132 -16.41 8.74 2.04
CA ALA A 132 -16.99 10.07 2.12
C ALA A 132 -16.89 10.66 3.54
N ALA A 133 -17.24 9.86 4.55
CA ALA A 133 -17.14 10.27 5.95
C ALA A 133 -15.69 10.51 6.38
N TYR A 134 -14.75 9.68 5.95
CA TYR A 134 -13.32 9.84 6.25
C TYR A 134 -12.77 11.17 5.70
N ARG A 135 -13.10 11.51 4.46
CA ARG A 135 -12.71 12.80 3.85
C ARG A 135 -13.22 13.99 4.65
N VAL A 136 -14.45 13.95 5.14
CA VAL A 136 -15.02 14.99 5.99
C VAL A 136 -14.23 15.11 7.29
N ARG A 137 -13.94 13.99 7.98
CA ARG A 137 -13.15 14.01 9.22
C ARG A 137 -11.75 14.58 9.02
N CYS A 138 -11.09 14.21 7.94
CA CYS A 138 -9.78 14.77 7.61
C CYS A 138 -9.84 16.27 7.31
N ALA A 139 -10.83 16.72 6.56
CA ALA A 139 -11.03 18.15 6.27
C ALA A 139 -11.28 18.97 7.55
N ASP A 140 -12.01 18.41 8.50
CA ASP A 140 -12.30 19.01 9.80
C ASP A 140 -11.14 18.83 10.81
N GLN A 141 -10.05 18.16 10.44
CA GLN A 141 -8.93 17.77 11.32
C GLN A 141 -9.39 16.96 12.55
N ASP A 142 -10.51 16.26 12.43
CA ASP A 142 -10.99 15.32 13.44
C ASP A 142 -10.25 13.97 13.32
N TRP A 143 -9.02 13.95 13.83
CA TRP A 143 -8.16 12.76 13.74
C TRP A 143 -8.72 11.57 14.51
N THR A 144 -9.43 11.81 15.62
CA THR A 144 -10.09 10.75 16.38
C THR A 144 -11.21 10.10 15.56
N GLY A 145 -12.04 10.92 14.92
CA GLY A 145 -13.08 10.44 14.01
C GLY A 145 -12.50 9.72 12.79
N ALA A 146 -11.42 10.25 12.21
CA ALA A 146 -10.70 9.60 11.11
C ALA A 146 -10.17 8.23 11.51
N GLY A 147 -9.57 8.09 12.69
CA GLY A 147 -9.09 6.79 13.23
C GLY A 147 -10.22 5.78 13.45
N THR A 148 -11.39 6.24 13.93
CA THR A 148 -12.58 5.39 14.07
C THR A 148 -13.06 4.87 12.72
N LEU A 149 -13.04 5.72 11.69
CA LEU A 149 -13.41 5.30 10.33
C LEU A 149 -12.37 4.37 9.73
N ALA A 150 -11.07 4.62 9.92
CA ALA A 150 -10.02 3.69 9.50
C ALA A 150 -10.22 2.28 10.10
N HIS A 151 -10.66 2.21 11.36
CA HIS A 151 -11.02 0.94 12.01
C HIS A 151 -12.19 0.22 11.31
N ARG A 152 -13.25 0.94 10.91
CA ARG A 152 -14.37 0.36 10.16
C ARG A 152 -13.93 -0.11 8.78
N ILE A 153 -13.18 0.73 8.07
CA ILE A 153 -12.62 0.43 6.74
C ILE A 153 -11.74 -0.82 6.77
N LYS A 154 -10.98 -1.01 7.86
CA LYS A 154 -10.22 -2.24 8.10
C LYS A 154 -11.09 -3.50 8.05
N GLY A 155 -12.30 -3.43 8.61
CA GLY A 155 -13.27 -4.51 8.54
C GLY A 155 -13.64 -4.87 7.10
N THR A 156 -13.98 -3.87 6.29
CA THR A 156 -14.28 -4.02 4.85
C THR A 156 -13.08 -4.61 4.09
N ALA A 157 -11.87 -4.07 4.32
CA ALA A 157 -10.65 -4.56 3.68
C ALA A 157 -10.35 -6.03 4.03
N ARG A 158 -10.54 -6.43 5.28
CA ARG A 158 -10.37 -7.83 5.75
C ARG A 158 -11.38 -8.77 5.07
N LEU A 159 -12.64 -8.40 5.02
CA LEU A 159 -13.67 -9.21 4.35
C LEU A 159 -13.37 -9.37 2.85
N ALA A 160 -12.86 -8.32 2.21
CA ALA A 160 -12.44 -8.36 0.82
C ALA A 160 -11.10 -9.11 0.59
N GLY A 161 -10.39 -9.52 1.66
CA GLY A 161 -9.09 -10.18 1.57
C GLY A 161 -7.92 -9.27 1.21
N CYS A 162 -8.09 -7.94 1.34
CA CYS A 162 -7.07 -6.94 1.01
C CYS A 162 -6.12 -6.74 2.19
N ALA A 163 -5.11 -7.57 2.31
CA ALA A 163 -4.15 -7.55 3.43
C ALA A 163 -3.35 -6.25 3.48
N SER A 164 -2.94 -5.74 2.32
CA SER A 164 -2.17 -4.50 2.23
C SER A 164 -2.95 -3.27 2.73
N LEU A 165 -4.21 -3.15 2.32
CA LEU A 165 -5.09 -2.07 2.82
C LEU A 165 -5.42 -2.25 4.30
N THR A 166 -5.56 -3.50 4.77
CA THR A 166 -5.76 -3.80 6.20
C THR A 166 -4.60 -3.27 7.04
N GLN A 167 -3.36 -3.52 6.63
CA GLN A 167 -2.16 -3.02 7.30
C GLN A 167 -2.09 -1.49 7.27
N LEU A 168 -2.43 -0.87 6.13
CA LEU A 168 -2.47 0.58 6.03
C LEU A 168 -3.52 1.20 6.98
N CYS A 169 -4.70 0.58 7.12
CA CYS A 169 -5.70 0.98 8.11
C CYS A 169 -5.15 0.92 9.54
N GLU A 170 -4.45 -0.15 9.90
CA GLU A 170 -3.84 -0.31 11.23
C GLU A 170 -2.81 0.78 11.51
N HIS A 171 -2.06 1.17 10.48
CA HIS A 171 -1.10 2.25 10.60
C HIS A 171 -1.78 3.61 10.79
N VAL A 172 -2.82 3.92 10.01
CA VAL A 172 -3.64 5.14 10.21
C VAL A 172 -4.26 5.18 11.60
N GLU A 173 -4.83 4.07 12.09
CA GLU A 173 -5.35 3.96 13.47
C GLU A 173 -4.27 4.26 14.54
N ALA A 174 -3.05 3.79 14.32
CA ALA A 174 -1.96 4.03 15.26
C ALA A 174 -1.55 5.50 15.29
N VAL A 175 -1.40 6.11 14.12
CA VAL A 175 -1.00 7.52 13.99
C VAL A 175 -2.07 8.46 14.55
N THR A 176 -3.35 8.20 14.26
CA THR A 176 -4.46 9.01 14.79
C THR A 176 -4.57 8.93 16.32
N ARG A 177 -4.30 7.75 16.91
CA ARG A 177 -4.26 7.61 18.39
C ARG A 177 -3.13 8.42 19.04
N ASN A 178 -2.02 8.60 18.34
CA ASN A 178 -0.90 9.41 18.81
C ASN A 178 -1.13 10.92 18.61
N GLY A 179 -2.21 11.32 17.93
CA GLY A 179 -2.55 12.72 17.67
C GLY A 179 -1.64 13.40 16.63
N ASP A 180 -0.88 12.63 15.85
CA ASP A 180 0.01 13.17 14.81
C ASP A 180 -0.76 13.45 13.51
N GLY A 181 -1.46 14.58 13.47
CA GLY A 181 -2.22 15.02 12.31
C GLY A 181 -1.36 15.19 11.05
N ALA A 182 -0.13 15.65 11.19
CA ALA A 182 0.78 15.82 10.06
C ALA A 182 1.14 14.46 9.42
N GLN A 183 1.29 13.42 10.23
CA GLN A 183 1.52 12.07 9.71
C GLN A 183 0.25 11.50 9.06
N VAL A 184 -0.94 11.79 9.62
CA VAL A 184 -2.22 11.39 8.99
C VAL A 184 -2.34 12.02 7.61
N GLU A 185 -2.07 13.32 7.46
CA GLU A 185 -2.11 14.01 6.16
C GLU A 185 -1.15 13.39 5.14
N ARG A 186 0.05 13.03 5.57
CA ARG A 186 1.00 12.30 4.69
C ARG A 186 0.48 10.94 4.27
N LEU A 187 -0.06 10.15 5.20
CA LEU A 187 -0.63 8.83 4.89
C LEU A 187 -1.86 8.92 3.98
N ASN A 188 -2.63 10.00 4.04
CA ASN A 188 -3.82 10.19 3.21
C ASN A 188 -3.50 10.19 1.71
N THR A 189 -2.30 10.59 1.31
CA THR A 189 -1.87 10.53 -0.10
C THR A 189 -1.82 9.11 -0.65
N LEU A 190 -1.71 8.10 0.23
CA LEU A 190 -1.81 6.68 -0.12
C LEU A 190 -3.16 6.07 0.30
N PHE A 191 -3.66 6.44 1.49
CA PHE A 191 -4.83 5.80 2.09
C PHE A 191 -6.13 6.06 1.30
N GLU A 192 -6.41 7.32 0.95
CA GLU A 192 -7.62 7.66 0.19
C GLU A 192 -7.66 7.00 -1.20
N PRO A 193 -6.60 7.08 -2.02
CA PRO A 193 -6.58 6.36 -3.30
C PRO A 193 -6.71 4.83 -3.14
N SER A 194 -6.14 4.27 -2.07
CA SER A 194 -6.24 2.83 -1.78
C SER A 194 -7.67 2.41 -1.46
N LEU A 195 -8.36 3.18 -0.63
CA LEU A 195 -9.77 2.92 -0.33
C LEU A 195 -10.66 3.13 -1.56
N GLN A 196 -10.42 4.21 -2.33
CA GLN A 196 -11.14 4.44 -3.59
C GLN A 196 -10.98 3.26 -4.54
N ARG A 197 -9.75 2.73 -4.68
CA ARG A 197 -9.46 1.57 -5.53
C ARG A 197 -10.24 0.32 -5.10
N LEU A 198 -10.34 0.05 -3.79
CA LEU A 198 -11.17 -1.04 -3.28
C LEU A 198 -12.63 -0.83 -3.64
N CYS A 199 -13.17 0.37 -3.41
CA CYS A 199 -14.57 0.70 -3.75
C CYS A 199 -14.83 0.53 -5.26
N ASP A 200 -13.94 1.01 -6.11
CA ASP A 200 -14.04 0.88 -7.57
C ASP A 200 -14.01 -0.59 -8.02
N GLN A 201 -13.22 -1.42 -7.34
CA GLN A 201 -13.16 -2.84 -7.63
C GLN A 201 -14.44 -3.56 -7.21
N LEU A 202 -14.97 -3.29 -6.02
CA LEU A 202 -16.25 -3.84 -5.56
C LEU A 202 -17.39 -3.40 -6.48
N HIS A 203 -17.42 -2.14 -6.88
CA HIS A 203 -18.42 -1.62 -7.81
C HIS A 203 -18.34 -2.29 -9.20
N ARG A 204 -17.14 -2.55 -9.72
CA ARG A 204 -16.97 -3.33 -10.96
C ARG A 204 -17.53 -4.75 -10.82
N LEU A 205 -17.29 -5.40 -9.69
CA LEU A 205 -17.84 -6.73 -9.41
C LEU A 205 -19.38 -6.71 -9.29
N GLN A 206 -19.94 -5.64 -8.75
CA GLN A 206 -21.38 -5.41 -8.69
C GLN A 206 -21.99 -5.28 -10.09
N GLN A 207 -21.35 -4.58 -11.01
CA GLN A 207 -21.83 -4.37 -12.38
C GLN A 207 -21.63 -5.58 -13.31
N ALA A 208 -20.74 -6.49 -12.99
CA ALA A 208 -20.40 -7.66 -13.82
C ALA A 208 -21.33 -8.87 -13.60
N ARG A 209 -22.39 -8.75 -12.81
CA ARG A 209 -23.35 -9.80 -12.44
C ARG A 209 -24.50 -9.96 -13.41
#